data_207129eb48f0541c66ebc6da6b3039a5
#
_entry.id   207129eb48f0541c66ebc6da6b3039a5
#
_cell.length_a   1.000
_cell.length_b   1.000
_cell.length_c   1.000
_cell.angle_alpha   90.00
_cell.angle_beta   90.00
_cell.angle_gamma   90.00
#
_symmetry.space_group_name_H-M   'P 1'
#
loop_
_entity.id
_entity.type
_entity.pdbx_description
1 polymer ?
#
loop_
_entity_poly.entity_id
_entity_poly.type
_entity_poly.pdbx_seq_one_letter_code
_entity_poly.pdbx_strand_id
1 'polypeptide(L)'
;TNIPPHNLREVIGAVVKIIDNRINEDRDTTLEEILEIVKGPDFPTGGTIIGKTAIEEAYRTGRAKIRVRAVTNIEPMANGKNRIVVTELPYMVNKARLIEKIAELVRDKRIDGITDLRDESDREGMRIAIELRRDVNPNIILNQLYKHTQLQDTFGVIMLALVDNQPKVLNLYEMLKYYLMHQEDVVTRRTKYDLNKAEERAHILEGLIIALDNIDRVISIIRGSENVQTARESLMKEFNLTEAQSQAIVDMRLRALTGLERSKIEAELAELQKKIDEYKAILADKNKLLTVIKT
;
A
#
# COMPACT_ATOMS: atom_id res chain seq x y z
N THR A 1 9.66 -16.11 6.15
CA THR A 1 8.47 -15.32 6.50
C THR A 1 7.22 -16.00 5.97
N ASN A 2 6.10 -15.86 6.67
CA ASN A 2 4.79 -16.36 6.27
C ASN A 2 3.71 -15.43 6.84
N ILE A 3 3.58 -14.26 6.21
CA ILE A 3 2.62 -13.23 6.60
C ILE A 3 1.31 -13.53 5.87
N PRO A 4 0.18 -13.70 6.58
CA PRO A 4 -1.10 -13.94 5.92
C PRO A 4 -1.57 -12.69 5.16
N PRO A 5 -2.29 -12.84 4.03
CA PRO A 5 -2.93 -11.73 3.36
C PRO A 5 -4.01 -11.09 4.24
N HIS A 6 -4.24 -9.79 4.06
CA HIS A 6 -5.18 -8.99 4.83
C HIS A 6 -6.07 -8.14 3.94
N ASN A 7 -7.21 -7.75 4.45
CA ASN A 7 -8.09 -6.80 3.78
C ASN A 7 -7.44 -5.41 3.75
N LEU A 8 -7.24 -4.86 2.55
CA LEU A 8 -6.53 -3.60 2.35
C LEU A 8 -7.23 -2.43 3.06
N ARG A 9 -8.57 -2.41 3.06
CA ARG A 9 -9.36 -1.34 3.72
C ARG A 9 -9.15 -1.36 5.24
N GLU A 10 -9.11 -2.55 5.86
CA GLU A 10 -8.86 -2.69 7.28
C GLU A 10 -7.44 -2.24 7.64
N VAL A 11 -6.44 -2.66 6.86
CA VAL A 11 -5.04 -2.28 7.11
C VAL A 11 -4.83 -0.77 6.94
N ILE A 12 -5.38 -0.16 5.88
CA ILE A 12 -5.34 1.29 5.70
C ILE A 12 -6.07 2.00 6.84
N GLY A 13 -7.26 1.51 7.24
CA GLY A 13 -8.00 2.05 8.37
C GLY A 13 -7.20 2.05 9.66
N ALA A 14 -6.42 1.00 9.92
CA ALA A 14 -5.53 0.93 11.08
C ALA A 14 -4.37 1.95 11.00
N VAL A 15 -3.77 2.15 9.82
CA VAL A 15 -2.75 3.19 9.63
C VAL A 15 -3.33 4.59 9.83
N VAL A 16 -4.53 4.86 9.28
CA VAL A 16 -5.25 6.12 9.49
C VAL A 16 -5.54 6.36 10.97
N LYS A 17 -5.95 5.33 11.71
CA LYS A 17 -6.16 5.43 13.17
C LYS A 17 -4.87 5.81 13.91
N ILE A 18 -3.72 5.24 13.53
CA ILE A 18 -2.43 5.60 14.10
C ILE A 18 -2.10 7.07 13.84
N ILE A 19 -2.35 7.55 12.61
CA ILE A 19 -2.14 8.95 12.24
C ILE A 19 -3.08 9.87 13.04
N ASP A 20 -4.36 9.54 13.13
CA ASP A 20 -5.35 10.35 13.84
C ASP A 20 -5.05 10.48 15.33
N ASN A 21 -4.64 9.40 15.99
CA ASN A 21 -4.24 9.44 17.39
C ASN A 21 -3.01 10.33 17.60
N ARG A 22 -2.05 10.33 16.66
CA ARG A 22 -0.86 11.20 16.74
C ARG A 22 -1.20 12.65 16.50
N ILE A 23 -2.07 12.97 15.51
CA ILE A 23 -2.44 14.35 15.18
C ILE A 23 -3.34 14.95 16.27
N ASN A 24 -4.37 14.23 16.70
CA ASN A 24 -5.44 14.77 17.51
C ASN A 24 -5.21 14.61 19.03
N GLU A 25 -4.50 13.56 19.43
CA GLU A 25 -4.35 13.17 20.83
C GLU A 25 -2.88 13.13 21.29
N ASP A 26 -1.93 13.33 20.37
CA ASP A 26 -0.48 13.29 20.60
C ASP A 26 -0.03 12.02 21.37
N ARG A 27 -0.62 10.87 21.00
CA ARG A 27 -0.32 9.58 21.62
C ARG A 27 -0.10 8.46 20.61
N ASP A 28 0.58 7.42 21.07
CA ASP A 28 0.66 6.16 20.33
C ASP A 28 -0.68 5.40 20.40
N THR A 29 -0.96 4.61 19.35
CA THR A 29 -2.13 3.73 19.26
C THR A 29 -1.83 2.40 19.94
N THR A 30 -2.79 1.84 20.66
CA THR A 30 -2.65 0.53 21.29
C THR A 30 -2.93 -0.60 20.28
N LEU A 31 -2.44 -1.80 20.57
CA LEU A 31 -2.73 -2.96 19.73
C LEU A 31 -4.23 -3.29 19.74
N GLU A 32 -4.90 -3.10 20.86
CA GLU A 32 -6.34 -3.31 21.04
C GLU A 32 -7.16 -2.46 20.07
N GLU A 33 -6.82 -1.17 19.91
CA GLU A 33 -7.48 -0.28 18.94
C GLU A 33 -7.29 -0.76 17.49
N ILE A 34 -6.12 -1.34 17.17
CA ILE A 34 -5.85 -1.90 15.86
C ILE A 34 -6.68 -3.18 15.63
N LEU A 35 -6.82 -4.03 16.64
CA LEU A 35 -7.61 -5.27 16.59
C LEU A 35 -9.12 -4.99 16.44
N GLU A 36 -9.58 -3.80 16.81
CA GLU A 36 -10.95 -3.37 16.53
C GLU A 36 -11.20 -3.13 15.04
N ILE A 37 -10.15 -2.78 14.29
CA ILE A 37 -10.23 -2.48 12.86
C ILE A 37 -9.83 -3.70 12.03
N VAL A 38 -8.65 -4.28 12.31
CA VAL A 38 -8.13 -5.46 11.60
C VAL A 38 -8.60 -6.71 12.34
N LYS A 39 -9.68 -7.33 11.84
CA LYS A 39 -10.33 -8.45 12.52
C LYS A 39 -9.60 -9.77 12.39
N GLY A 40 -8.82 -9.94 11.33
CA GLY A 40 -8.08 -11.17 11.04
C GLY A 40 -7.51 -11.19 9.63
N PRO A 41 -6.79 -12.25 9.26
CA PRO A 41 -6.39 -12.48 7.89
C PRO A 41 -7.58 -12.59 6.94
N ASP A 42 -7.40 -12.12 5.72
CA ASP A 42 -8.37 -12.20 4.63
C ASP A 42 -7.77 -13.04 3.49
N PHE A 43 -8.09 -14.33 3.48
CA PHE A 43 -7.53 -15.26 2.52
C PHE A 43 -8.27 -15.19 1.18
N PRO A 44 -7.57 -15.09 0.03
CA PRO A 44 -8.21 -14.98 -1.28
C PRO A 44 -8.99 -16.23 -1.70
N THR A 45 -8.72 -17.35 -1.05
CA THR A 45 -9.45 -18.62 -1.27
C THR A 45 -10.63 -18.81 -0.32
N GLY A 46 -10.92 -17.80 0.54
CA GLY A 46 -11.95 -17.89 1.56
C GLY A 46 -11.59 -18.83 2.71
N GLY A 47 -12.57 -19.59 3.17
CA GLY A 47 -12.43 -20.46 4.32
C GLY A 47 -12.82 -19.80 5.64
N THR A 48 -12.97 -20.59 6.68
CA THR A 48 -13.35 -20.16 8.02
C THR A 48 -12.19 -20.31 8.99
N ILE A 49 -11.76 -19.23 9.62
CA ILE A 49 -10.75 -19.26 10.69
C ILE A 49 -11.41 -19.78 11.98
N ILE A 50 -10.78 -20.76 12.62
CA ILE A 50 -11.29 -21.39 13.83
C ILE A 50 -10.59 -20.84 15.05
N GLY A 51 -11.33 -20.01 15.82
CA GLY A 51 -10.89 -19.41 17.08
C GLY A 51 -10.23 -18.04 16.89
N LYS A 52 -10.59 -17.07 17.75
CA LYS A 52 -10.04 -15.72 17.74
C LYS A 52 -8.67 -15.62 18.44
N THR A 53 -8.43 -16.45 19.44
CA THR A 53 -7.22 -16.41 20.27
C THR A 53 -5.94 -16.53 19.45
N ALA A 54 -5.94 -17.40 18.41
CA ALA A 54 -4.79 -17.56 17.55
C ALA A 54 -4.51 -16.33 16.67
N ILE A 55 -5.54 -15.57 16.28
CA ILE A 55 -5.40 -14.30 15.57
C ILE A 55 -4.78 -13.25 16.50
N GLU A 56 -5.30 -13.11 17.70
CA GLU A 56 -4.79 -12.18 18.71
C GLU A 56 -3.32 -12.50 19.06
N GLU A 57 -2.98 -13.77 19.24
CA GLU A 57 -1.61 -14.22 19.46
C GLU A 57 -0.69 -13.85 18.30
N ALA A 58 -1.12 -14.10 17.05
CA ALA A 58 -0.38 -13.74 15.85
C ALA A 58 -0.07 -12.24 15.81
N TYR A 59 -1.07 -11.41 16.10
CA TYR A 59 -0.94 -9.95 16.02
C TYR A 59 -0.17 -9.34 17.19
N ARG A 60 -0.16 -10.02 18.34
CA ARG A 60 0.58 -9.59 19.54
C ARG A 60 2.05 -10.01 19.50
N THR A 61 2.34 -11.20 18.97
CA THR A 61 3.69 -11.80 19.04
C THR A 61 4.41 -11.89 17.70
N GLY A 62 3.68 -11.71 16.59
CA GLY A 62 4.18 -11.95 15.24
C GLY A 62 4.29 -13.44 14.87
N ARG A 63 3.81 -14.36 15.75
CA ARG A 63 3.81 -15.80 15.51
C ARG A 63 2.57 -16.47 16.08
N ALA A 64 1.94 -17.34 15.29
CA ALA A 64 0.87 -18.22 15.77
C ALA A 64 0.56 -19.32 14.76
N LYS A 65 -0.31 -20.24 15.16
CA LYS A 65 -0.86 -21.30 14.31
C LYS A 65 -2.36 -21.07 14.17
N ILE A 66 -2.78 -20.54 13.02
CA ILE A 66 -4.18 -20.27 12.72
C ILE A 66 -4.78 -21.48 12.02
N ARG A 67 -5.84 -22.06 12.58
CA ARG A 67 -6.61 -23.14 11.92
C ARG A 67 -7.62 -22.54 10.96
N VAL A 68 -7.61 -23.04 9.72
CA VAL A 68 -8.55 -22.64 8.67
C VAL A 68 -9.29 -23.88 8.20
N ARG A 69 -10.61 -23.78 8.08
CA ARG A 69 -11.48 -24.83 7.54
C ARG A 69 -12.06 -24.40 6.21
N ALA A 70 -12.28 -25.38 5.36
CA ALA A 70 -13.08 -25.26 4.16
C ALA A 70 -14.52 -24.81 4.50
N VAL A 71 -15.14 -24.05 3.62
CA VAL A 71 -16.58 -23.79 3.71
C VAL A 71 -17.32 -24.95 3.08
N THR A 72 -18.21 -25.56 3.84
CA THR A 72 -18.93 -26.77 3.44
C THR A 72 -20.41 -26.66 3.74
N ASN A 73 -21.24 -27.17 2.83
CA ASN A 73 -22.68 -27.27 2.99
C ASN A 73 -23.12 -28.74 2.83
N ILE A 74 -24.13 -29.17 3.59
CA ILE A 74 -24.76 -30.49 3.45
C ILE A 74 -26.04 -30.28 2.66
N GLU A 75 -26.12 -30.86 1.48
CA GLU A 75 -27.28 -30.79 0.60
C GLU A 75 -27.99 -32.13 0.54
N PRO A 76 -29.33 -32.18 0.73
CA PRO A 76 -30.11 -33.40 0.52
C PRO A 76 -30.17 -33.73 -0.98
N MET A 77 -30.13 -35.00 -1.29
CA MET A 77 -30.27 -35.52 -2.65
C MET A 77 -31.57 -36.33 -2.80
N ALA A 78 -31.94 -36.61 -4.05
CA ALA A 78 -33.00 -37.55 -4.34
C ALA A 78 -32.70 -38.91 -3.65
N ASN A 79 -33.73 -39.65 -3.30
CA ASN A 79 -33.64 -40.95 -2.62
C ASN A 79 -33.09 -40.93 -1.17
N GLY A 80 -33.18 -39.79 -0.48
CA GLY A 80 -32.79 -39.69 0.91
C GLY A 80 -31.28 -39.78 1.19
N LYS A 81 -30.43 -39.60 0.19
CA LYS A 81 -29.00 -39.44 0.34
C LYS A 81 -28.67 -38.00 0.67
N ASN A 82 -27.46 -37.79 1.17
CA ASN A 82 -26.88 -36.45 1.35
C ASN A 82 -25.59 -36.31 0.57
N ARG A 83 -25.20 -35.10 0.22
CA ARG A 83 -23.87 -34.78 -0.26
C ARG A 83 -23.26 -33.63 0.53
N ILE A 84 -21.95 -33.69 0.73
CA ILE A 84 -21.18 -32.57 1.27
C ILE A 84 -20.65 -31.80 0.07
N VAL A 85 -20.95 -30.51 0.02
CA VAL A 85 -20.44 -29.59 -1.03
C VAL A 85 -19.43 -28.65 -0.39
N VAL A 86 -18.23 -28.62 -0.98
CA VAL A 86 -17.15 -27.72 -0.56
C VAL A 86 -17.06 -26.56 -1.56
N THR A 87 -17.21 -25.34 -1.08
CA THR A 87 -17.20 -24.12 -1.92
C THR A 87 -15.97 -23.26 -1.72
N GLU A 88 -15.26 -23.40 -0.58
CA GLU A 88 -14.02 -22.70 -0.31
C GLU A 88 -13.01 -23.61 0.36
N LEU A 89 -11.72 -23.41 0.10
CA LEU A 89 -10.63 -24.20 0.66
C LEU A 89 -9.71 -23.35 1.52
N PRO A 90 -9.04 -23.96 2.51
CA PRO A 90 -7.97 -23.28 3.23
C PRO A 90 -6.89 -22.77 2.27
N TYR A 91 -6.32 -21.62 2.60
CA TYR A 91 -5.30 -20.98 1.80
C TYR A 91 -4.09 -21.90 1.57
N MET A 92 -3.54 -21.91 0.35
CA MET A 92 -2.43 -22.76 -0.12
C MET A 92 -2.77 -24.26 -0.26
N VAL A 93 -4.01 -24.67 -0.09
CA VAL A 93 -4.42 -26.07 -0.35
C VAL A 93 -4.65 -26.28 -1.84
N ASN A 94 -4.01 -27.32 -2.38
CA ASN A 94 -4.21 -27.72 -3.76
C ASN A 94 -5.46 -28.62 -3.89
N LYS A 95 -6.46 -28.16 -4.65
CA LYS A 95 -7.75 -28.84 -4.85
C LYS A 95 -7.59 -30.28 -5.38
N ALA A 96 -6.79 -30.47 -6.41
CA ALA A 96 -6.61 -31.78 -7.02
C ALA A 96 -5.99 -32.79 -6.04
N ARG A 97 -4.92 -32.40 -5.34
CA ARG A 97 -4.29 -33.24 -4.31
C ARG A 97 -5.24 -33.55 -3.14
N LEU A 98 -6.09 -32.60 -2.77
CA LEU A 98 -7.11 -32.82 -1.74
C LEU A 98 -8.12 -33.88 -2.18
N ILE A 99 -8.62 -33.80 -3.42
CA ILE A 99 -9.55 -34.76 -4.00
C ILE A 99 -8.89 -36.15 -4.07
N GLU A 100 -7.67 -36.25 -4.56
CA GLU A 100 -6.88 -37.51 -4.57
C GLU A 100 -6.74 -38.10 -3.18
N LYS A 101 -6.43 -37.27 -2.17
CA LYS A 101 -6.30 -37.71 -0.77
C LYS A 101 -7.61 -38.24 -0.19
N ILE A 102 -8.74 -37.60 -0.50
CA ILE A 102 -10.05 -38.10 -0.09
C ILE A 102 -10.33 -39.46 -0.74
N ALA A 103 -10.10 -39.57 -2.04
CA ALA A 103 -10.28 -40.85 -2.77
C ALA A 103 -9.39 -41.96 -2.22
N GLU A 104 -8.14 -41.67 -1.86
CA GLU A 104 -7.22 -42.63 -1.21
C GLU A 104 -7.78 -43.11 0.12
N LEU A 105 -8.26 -42.20 0.99
CA LEU A 105 -8.85 -42.56 2.29
C LEU A 105 -10.11 -43.43 2.18
N VAL A 106 -10.89 -43.22 1.12
CA VAL A 106 -12.08 -44.06 0.82
C VAL A 106 -11.63 -45.46 0.34
N ARG A 107 -10.69 -45.52 -0.60
CA ARG A 107 -10.14 -46.80 -1.12
C ARG A 107 -9.50 -47.61 -0.01
N ASP A 108 -8.78 -46.99 0.89
CA ASP A 108 -8.11 -47.63 2.02
C ASP A 108 -9.05 -47.95 3.19
N LYS A 109 -10.36 -47.72 3.02
CA LYS A 109 -11.41 -47.90 4.03
C LYS A 109 -11.18 -47.18 5.36
N ARG A 110 -10.42 -46.04 5.32
CA ARG A 110 -10.20 -45.20 6.50
C ARG A 110 -11.36 -44.26 6.75
N ILE A 111 -12.09 -43.88 5.69
CA ILE A 111 -13.37 -43.19 5.74
C ILE A 111 -14.38 -44.04 4.97
N ASP A 112 -15.39 -44.53 5.66
CA ASP A 112 -16.48 -45.29 5.05
C ASP A 112 -17.72 -44.40 4.89
N GLY A 113 -18.54 -44.68 3.87
CA GLY A 113 -19.81 -43.97 3.65
C GLY A 113 -19.79 -42.94 2.54
N ILE A 114 -18.67 -42.69 1.89
CA ILE A 114 -18.57 -41.88 0.66
C ILE A 114 -18.79 -42.81 -0.54
N THR A 115 -19.73 -42.46 -1.42
CA THR A 115 -20.09 -43.24 -2.60
C THR A 115 -19.55 -42.65 -3.90
N ASP A 116 -19.39 -41.35 -3.97
CA ASP A 116 -18.84 -40.64 -5.14
C ASP A 116 -18.13 -39.34 -4.75
N LEU A 117 -17.18 -38.94 -5.56
CA LEU A 117 -16.37 -37.73 -5.35
C LEU A 117 -16.11 -37.08 -6.70
N ARG A 118 -16.63 -35.85 -6.88
CA ARG A 118 -16.53 -35.10 -8.14
C ARG A 118 -16.05 -33.69 -7.93
N ASP A 119 -15.24 -33.20 -8.89
CA ASP A 119 -14.95 -31.80 -9.04
C ASP A 119 -16.00 -31.21 -10.01
N GLU A 120 -16.91 -30.43 -9.49
CA GLU A 120 -17.97 -29.73 -10.22
C GLU A 120 -17.67 -28.24 -10.38
N SER A 121 -16.39 -27.85 -10.21
CA SER A 121 -16.00 -26.44 -10.35
C SER A 121 -16.17 -25.94 -11.77
N ASP A 122 -16.71 -24.74 -11.91
CA ASP A 122 -16.98 -24.08 -13.19
C ASP A 122 -16.62 -22.58 -13.14
N ARG A 123 -17.19 -21.79 -14.05
CA ARG A 123 -16.97 -20.33 -14.11
C ARG A 123 -17.65 -19.58 -12.97
N GLU A 124 -18.65 -20.16 -12.32
CA GLU A 124 -19.36 -19.58 -11.18
C GLU A 124 -18.58 -19.75 -9.88
N GLY A 125 -17.68 -20.73 -9.82
CA GLY A 125 -16.80 -20.91 -8.65
C GLY A 125 -16.32 -22.35 -8.44
N MET A 126 -15.63 -22.50 -7.32
CA MET A 126 -15.14 -23.80 -6.89
C MET A 126 -16.27 -24.61 -6.24
N ARG A 127 -16.39 -25.88 -6.65
CA ARG A 127 -17.39 -26.80 -6.11
C ARG A 127 -16.85 -28.23 -6.13
N ILE A 128 -16.66 -28.82 -4.95
CA ILE A 128 -16.35 -30.25 -4.81
C ILE A 128 -17.57 -30.92 -4.20
N ALA A 129 -18.10 -31.92 -4.88
CA ALA A 129 -19.27 -32.69 -4.41
C ALA A 129 -18.80 -34.05 -3.89
N ILE A 130 -19.15 -34.37 -2.64
CA ILE A 130 -18.87 -35.64 -1.95
C ILE A 130 -20.20 -36.29 -1.63
N GLU A 131 -20.58 -37.33 -2.39
CA GLU A 131 -21.83 -38.02 -2.19
C GLU A 131 -21.71 -39.09 -1.10
N LEU A 132 -22.72 -39.17 -0.26
CA LEU A 132 -22.72 -40.05 0.90
C LEU A 132 -23.73 -41.19 0.72
N ARG A 133 -23.45 -42.31 1.37
CA ARG A 133 -24.38 -43.43 1.52
C ARG A 133 -25.55 -42.98 2.42
N ARG A 134 -26.75 -43.51 2.21
CA ARG A 134 -27.98 -43.15 2.89
C ARG A 134 -27.95 -43.31 4.43
N ASP A 135 -27.22 -44.31 4.89
CA ASP A 135 -27.18 -44.77 6.29
C ASP A 135 -26.12 -44.05 7.14
N VAL A 136 -25.37 -43.07 6.58
CA VAL A 136 -24.31 -42.36 7.30
C VAL A 136 -24.73 -40.95 7.71
N ASN A 137 -24.22 -40.51 8.85
CA ASN A 137 -24.42 -39.14 9.29
C ASN A 137 -23.39 -38.22 8.60
N PRO A 138 -23.82 -37.23 7.80
CA PRO A 138 -22.91 -36.35 7.07
C PRO A 138 -21.92 -35.60 7.97
N ASN A 139 -22.32 -35.22 9.18
CA ASN A 139 -21.45 -34.48 10.10
C ASN A 139 -20.30 -35.36 10.64
N ILE A 140 -20.55 -36.65 10.82
CA ILE A 140 -19.48 -37.60 11.23
C ILE A 140 -18.44 -37.72 10.11
N ILE A 141 -18.88 -37.90 8.86
CA ILE A 141 -17.99 -37.95 7.70
C ILE A 141 -17.22 -36.64 7.56
N LEU A 142 -17.90 -35.50 7.67
CA LEU A 142 -17.26 -34.18 7.59
C LEU A 142 -16.18 -34.00 8.67
N ASN A 143 -16.43 -34.43 9.90
CA ASN A 143 -15.44 -34.37 10.98
C ASN A 143 -14.24 -35.29 10.72
N GLN A 144 -14.46 -36.46 10.13
CA GLN A 144 -13.35 -37.35 9.70
C GLN A 144 -12.53 -36.70 8.58
N LEU A 145 -13.18 -36.04 7.61
CA LEU A 145 -12.52 -35.30 6.55
C LEU A 145 -11.67 -34.17 7.11
N TYR A 146 -12.17 -33.37 8.05
CA TYR A 146 -11.39 -32.32 8.72
C TYR A 146 -10.18 -32.87 9.49
N LYS A 147 -10.30 -34.08 10.05
CA LYS A 147 -9.22 -34.71 10.83
C LYS A 147 -8.12 -35.31 9.96
N HIS A 148 -8.47 -35.84 8.76
CA HIS A 148 -7.56 -36.62 7.96
C HIS A 148 -7.15 -36.01 6.63
N THR A 149 -7.70 -34.84 6.28
CA THR A 149 -7.42 -34.13 5.03
C THR A 149 -7.18 -32.65 5.26
N GLN A 150 -6.73 -31.96 4.21
CA GLN A 150 -6.54 -30.50 4.21
C GLN A 150 -7.86 -29.69 4.05
N LEU A 151 -9.04 -30.32 4.21
CA LEU A 151 -10.29 -29.56 4.45
C LEU A 151 -10.23 -28.75 5.74
N GLN A 152 -9.35 -29.10 6.67
CA GLN A 152 -8.89 -28.24 7.74
C GLN A 152 -7.36 -28.27 7.73
N ASP A 153 -6.75 -27.11 7.66
CA ASP A 153 -5.29 -26.99 7.69
C ASP A 153 -4.86 -25.87 8.66
N THR A 154 -3.59 -25.86 8.98
CA THR A 154 -2.99 -24.87 9.89
C THR A 154 -2.07 -23.94 9.12
N PHE A 155 -2.42 -22.65 9.11
CA PHE A 155 -1.54 -21.62 8.60
C PHE A 155 -0.60 -21.14 9.72
N GLY A 156 0.69 -21.40 9.55
CA GLY A 156 1.72 -20.96 10.50
C GLY A 156 2.12 -19.51 10.23
N VAL A 157 1.66 -18.57 11.05
CA VAL A 157 2.02 -17.17 10.92
C VAL A 157 3.44 -16.92 11.42
N ILE A 158 4.25 -16.25 10.60
CA ILE A 158 5.57 -15.74 10.97
C ILE A 158 5.72 -14.37 10.30
N MET A 159 5.51 -13.30 11.07
CA MET A 159 5.56 -11.92 10.60
C MET A 159 7.00 -11.40 10.62
N LEU A 160 7.86 -12.04 9.82
CA LEU A 160 9.27 -11.68 9.68
C LEU A 160 9.43 -10.64 8.58
N ALA A 161 9.98 -9.50 8.91
CA ALA A 161 10.29 -8.41 7.99
C ALA A 161 11.73 -7.91 8.16
N LEU A 162 12.23 -7.19 7.17
CA LEU A 162 13.51 -6.49 7.26
C LEU A 162 13.29 -5.07 7.78
N VAL A 163 13.96 -4.75 8.86
CA VAL A 163 14.03 -3.39 9.40
C VAL A 163 15.51 -3.00 9.43
N ASP A 164 15.87 -1.96 8.69
CA ASP A 164 17.26 -1.52 8.50
C ASP A 164 18.19 -2.67 8.07
N ASN A 165 17.72 -3.46 7.09
CA ASN A 165 18.38 -4.66 6.57
C ASN A 165 18.58 -5.80 7.59
N GLN A 166 17.98 -5.73 8.77
CA GLN A 166 18.02 -6.78 9.77
C GLN A 166 16.67 -7.52 9.84
N PRO A 167 16.66 -8.86 9.83
CA PRO A 167 15.45 -9.63 9.98
C PRO A 167 14.90 -9.53 11.41
N LYS A 168 13.64 -9.11 11.53
CA LYS A 168 12.93 -9.01 12.82
C LYS A 168 11.55 -9.61 12.71
N VAL A 169 11.13 -10.37 13.72
CA VAL A 169 9.73 -10.76 13.87
C VAL A 169 9.01 -9.61 14.54
N LEU A 170 8.00 -9.08 13.87
CA LEU A 170 7.26 -7.90 14.29
C LEU A 170 5.83 -8.28 14.66
N ASN A 171 5.25 -7.59 15.61
CA ASN A 171 3.82 -7.62 15.85
C ASN A 171 3.08 -6.74 14.83
N LEU A 172 1.75 -6.81 14.78
CA LEU A 172 0.97 -6.06 13.78
C LEU A 172 1.17 -4.54 13.90
N TYR A 173 1.13 -4.01 15.12
CA TYR A 173 1.36 -2.58 15.37
C TYR A 173 2.74 -2.14 14.88
N GLU A 174 3.79 -2.90 15.20
CA GLU A 174 5.15 -2.60 14.76
C GLU A 174 5.27 -2.58 13.23
N MET A 175 4.63 -3.52 12.53
CA MET A 175 4.63 -3.52 11.06
C MET A 175 4.01 -2.24 10.50
N LEU A 176 2.84 -1.84 11.01
CA LEU A 176 2.16 -0.61 10.59
C LEU A 176 2.97 0.64 10.97
N LYS A 177 3.60 0.63 12.14
CA LYS A 177 4.48 1.73 12.60
C LYS A 177 5.68 1.92 11.68
N TYR A 178 6.39 0.85 11.33
CA TYR A 178 7.52 0.92 10.39
C TYR A 178 7.09 1.33 8.99
N TYR A 179 5.95 0.87 8.52
CA TYR A 179 5.38 1.35 7.27
C TYR A 179 5.12 2.86 7.30
N LEU A 180 4.49 3.37 8.36
CA LEU A 180 4.23 4.80 8.51
C LEU A 180 5.53 5.60 8.60
N MET A 181 6.54 5.15 9.34
CA MET A 181 7.87 5.79 9.38
C MET A 181 8.51 5.86 7.98
N HIS A 182 8.39 4.79 7.20
CA HIS A 182 8.86 4.79 5.81
C HIS A 182 8.10 5.83 4.95
N GLN A 183 6.78 5.94 5.09
CA GLN A 183 5.99 6.96 4.40
C GLN A 183 6.40 8.37 4.82
N GLU A 184 6.64 8.62 6.11
CA GLU A 184 7.15 9.90 6.62
C GLU A 184 8.49 10.27 5.94
N ASP A 185 9.42 9.33 5.83
CA ASP A 185 10.72 9.55 5.16
C ASP A 185 10.56 9.82 3.65
N VAL A 186 9.76 9.00 2.96
CA VAL A 186 9.51 9.15 1.52
C VAL A 186 8.85 10.49 1.19
N VAL A 187 7.80 10.87 1.92
CA VAL A 187 7.10 12.14 1.69
C VAL A 187 8.01 13.32 2.03
N THR A 188 8.80 13.23 3.10
CA THR A 188 9.78 14.27 3.45
C THR A 188 10.81 14.47 2.35
N ARG A 189 11.42 13.39 1.82
CA ARG A 189 12.40 13.48 0.74
C ARG A 189 11.79 14.02 -0.56
N ARG A 190 10.58 13.57 -0.91
CA ARG A 190 9.84 14.07 -2.07
C ARG A 190 9.56 15.56 -1.94
N THR A 191 9.03 15.99 -0.79
CA THR A 191 8.70 17.41 -0.56
C THR A 191 9.96 18.29 -0.59
N LYS A 192 11.09 17.83 -0.04
CA LYS A 192 12.38 18.55 -0.15
C LYS A 192 12.84 18.69 -1.60
N TYR A 193 12.71 17.63 -2.39
CA TYR A 193 13.08 17.67 -3.81
C TYR A 193 12.20 18.66 -4.59
N ASP A 194 10.88 18.59 -4.38
CA ASP A 194 9.92 19.47 -5.04
C ASP A 194 10.12 20.94 -4.62
N LEU A 195 10.43 21.19 -3.34
CA LEU A 195 10.80 22.51 -2.82
C LEU A 195 12.04 23.06 -3.53
N ASN A 196 13.12 22.30 -3.58
CA ASN A 196 14.34 22.74 -4.23
C ASN A 196 14.10 23.08 -5.71
N LYS A 197 13.34 22.24 -6.43
CA LYS A 197 12.98 22.48 -7.83
C LYS A 197 12.13 23.73 -8.02
N ALA A 198 11.18 23.95 -7.13
CA ALA A 198 10.35 25.15 -7.15
C ALA A 198 11.16 26.42 -6.84
N GLU A 199 12.06 26.39 -5.86
CA GLU A 199 12.96 27.50 -5.51
C GLU A 199 13.96 27.80 -6.64
N GLU A 200 14.57 26.78 -7.25
CA GLU A 200 15.44 26.95 -8.44
C GLU A 200 14.69 27.63 -9.60
N ARG A 201 13.47 27.20 -9.87
CA ARG A 201 12.66 27.79 -10.95
C ARG A 201 12.20 29.21 -10.62
N ALA A 202 11.73 29.45 -9.40
CA ALA A 202 11.32 30.78 -8.95
C ALA A 202 12.49 31.77 -9.02
N HIS A 203 13.68 31.35 -8.61
CA HIS A 203 14.90 32.15 -8.69
C HIS A 203 15.23 32.61 -10.14
N ILE A 204 15.07 31.70 -11.11
CA ILE A 204 15.24 32.05 -12.53
C ILE A 204 14.19 33.07 -12.97
N LEU A 205 12.92 32.85 -12.63
CA LEU A 205 11.82 33.76 -13.01
C LEU A 205 11.99 35.15 -12.39
N GLU A 206 12.43 35.27 -11.15
CA GLU A 206 12.76 36.54 -10.50
C GLU A 206 13.82 37.31 -11.30
N GLY A 207 14.88 36.63 -11.74
CA GLY A 207 15.90 37.25 -12.59
C GLY A 207 15.35 37.71 -13.94
N LEU A 208 14.44 36.92 -14.55
CA LEU A 208 13.79 37.30 -15.81
C LEU A 208 12.87 38.55 -15.63
N ILE A 209 12.16 38.65 -14.51
CA ILE A 209 11.33 39.83 -14.20
C ILE A 209 12.21 41.08 -14.04
N ILE A 210 13.33 40.99 -13.29
CA ILE A 210 14.30 42.07 -13.16
C ILE A 210 14.78 42.54 -14.53
N ALA A 211 15.10 41.59 -15.43
CA ALA A 211 15.54 41.92 -16.80
C ALA A 211 14.44 42.57 -17.62
N LEU A 212 13.19 42.15 -17.52
CA LEU A 212 12.04 42.71 -18.23
C LEU A 212 11.71 44.13 -17.73
N ASP A 213 11.88 44.39 -16.43
CA ASP A 213 11.70 45.73 -15.85
C ASP A 213 12.77 46.74 -16.32
N ASN A 214 13.93 46.23 -16.74
CA ASN A 214 15.10 47.03 -17.16
C ASN A 214 15.56 46.68 -18.58
N ILE A 215 14.60 46.37 -19.46
CA ILE A 215 14.93 45.71 -20.76
C ILE A 215 15.86 46.55 -21.64
N ASP A 216 15.69 47.84 -21.73
CA ASP A 216 16.54 48.70 -22.55
C ASP A 216 17.99 48.70 -22.05
N ARG A 217 18.22 48.66 -20.76
CA ARG A 217 19.53 48.55 -20.14
C ARG A 217 20.17 47.18 -20.38
N VAL A 218 19.36 46.12 -20.23
CA VAL A 218 19.79 44.75 -20.52
C VAL A 218 20.24 44.62 -21.97
N ILE A 219 19.45 45.10 -22.92
CA ILE A 219 19.80 45.08 -24.35
C ILE A 219 21.10 45.89 -24.62
N SER A 220 21.22 47.06 -23.99
CA SER A 220 22.44 47.87 -24.14
C SER A 220 23.67 47.16 -23.64
N ILE A 221 23.63 46.46 -22.51
CA ILE A 221 24.72 45.67 -21.95
C ILE A 221 25.08 44.53 -22.87
N ILE A 222 24.09 43.74 -23.32
CA ILE A 222 24.33 42.58 -24.20
C ILE A 222 24.96 43.01 -25.54
N ARG A 223 24.43 44.06 -26.14
CA ARG A 223 24.96 44.59 -27.42
C ARG A 223 26.35 45.22 -27.30
N GLY A 224 26.68 45.79 -26.14
CA GLY A 224 27.97 46.40 -25.88
C GLY A 224 29.06 45.42 -25.43
N SER A 225 28.72 44.16 -25.19
CA SER A 225 29.64 43.13 -24.74
C SER A 225 30.29 42.42 -25.92
N GLU A 226 31.57 42.08 -25.78
CA GLU A 226 32.33 41.37 -26.83
C GLU A 226 31.92 39.89 -27.02
N ASN A 227 31.47 39.26 -25.95
CA ASN A 227 31.05 37.88 -25.95
C ASN A 227 29.99 37.60 -24.84
N VAL A 228 29.39 36.40 -24.87
CA VAL A 228 28.36 35.99 -23.94
C VAL A 228 28.83 36.01 -22.50
N GLN A 229 30.08 35.63 -22.24
CA GLN A 229 30.63 35.60 -20.88
C GLN A 229 30.71 37.01 -20.29
N THR A 230 31.27 37.97 -21.05
CA THR A 230 31.32 39.37 -20.61
C THR A 230 29.95 39.99 -20.42
N ALA A 231 28.97 39.62 -21.26
CA ALA A 231 27.58 40.06 -21.08
C ALA A 231 26.99 39.56 -19.76
N ARG A 232 27.16 38.26 -19.42
CA ARG A 232 26.70 37.67 -18.17
C ARG A 232 27.33 38.36 -16.95
N GLU A 233 28.67 38.53 -16.95
CA GLU A 233 29.37 39.21 -15.84
C GLU A 233 28.89 40.64 -15.64
N SER A 234 28.62 41.37 -16.71
CA SER A 234 28.10 42.72 -16.65
C SER A 234 26.67 42.75 -16.09
N LEU A 235 25.80 41.82 -16.52
CA LEU A 235 24.44 41.72 -15.99
C LEU A 235 24.42 41.33 -14.51
N MET A 236 25.28 40.39 -14.11
CA MET A 236 25.43 40.01 -12.70
C MET A 236 25.82 41.16 -11.82
N LYS A 237 26.79 41.97 -12.28
CA LYS A 237 27.27 43.13 -11.53
C LYS A 237 26.26 44.27 -11.47
N GLU A 238 25.59 44.57 -12.60
CA GLU A 238 24.63 45.68 -12.69
C GLU A 238 23.38 45.46 -11.89
N PHE A 239 22.81 44.23 -11.95
CA PHE A 239 21.51 43.90 -11.35
C PHE A 239 21.62 42.97 -10.13
N ASN A 240 22.82 42.70 -9.63
CA ASN A 240 23.09 41.77 -8.53
C ASN A 240 22.46 40.40 -8.75
N LEU A 241 22.61 39.84 -9.95
CA LEU A 241 22.06 38.57 -10.37
C LEU A 241 23.04 37.41 -10.11
N THR A 242 22.52 36.22 -9.98
CA THR A 242 23.34 34.99 -10.00
C THR A 242 23.69 34.57 -11.42
N GLU A 243 24.68 33.68 -11.54
CA GLU A 243 25.10 33.15 -12.84
C GLU A 243 23.93 32.44 -13.56
N ALA A 244 23.11 31.67 -12.83
CA ALA A 244 21.94 31.00 -13.38
C ALA A 244 20.90 31.99 -13.93
N GLN A 245 20.64 33.09 -13.22
CA GLN A 245 19.74 34.14 -13.66
C GLN A 245 20.29 34.88 -14.89
N SER A 246 21.58 35.25 -14.88
CA SER A 246 22.20 35.96 -16.02
C SER A 246 22.26 35.08 -17.28
N GLN A 247 22.49 33.77 -17.12
CA GLN A 247 22.43 32.83 -18.23
C GLN A 247 21.01 32.76 -18.82
N ALA A 248 19.99 32.65 -17.99
CA ALA A 248 18.60 32.60 -18.42
C ALA A 248 18.19 33.90 -19.17
N ILE A 249 18.71 35.05 -18.75
CA ILE A 249 18.47 36.35 -19.43
C ILE A 249 19.12 36.35 -20.82
N VAL A 250 20.38 35.92 -20.96
CA VAL A 250 21.07 35.86 -22.25
C VAL A 250 20.41 34.87 -23.20
N ASP A 251 19.89 33.76 -22.71
CA ASP A 251 19.19 32.73 -23.48
C ASP A 251 17.73 33.10 -23.81
N MET A 252 17.24 34.23 -23.30
CA MET A 252 15.85 34.67 -23.46
C MET A 252 15.52 34.97 -24.93
N ARG A 253 14.41 34.40 -25.40
CA ARG A 253 13.94 34.62 -26.78
C ARG A 253 13.25 35.99 -26.89
N LEU A 254 13.40 36.67 -28.05
CA LEU A 254 12.76 37.97 -28.29
C LEU A 254 11.25 38.00 -28.04
N ARG A 255 10.55 36.91 -28.29
CA ARG A 255 9.11 36.80 -27.99
C ARG A 255 8.77 37.01 -26.51
N ALA A 256 9.70 36.69 -25.60
CA ALA A 256 9.50 36.87 -24.17
C ALA A 256 9.40 38.34 -23.75
N LEU A 257 9.77 39.27 -24.63
CA LEU A 257 9.66 40.72 -24.40
C LEU A 257 8.22 41.26 -24.57
N THR A 258 7.28 40.41 -25.01
CA THR A 258 5.88 40.82 -25.14
C THR A 258 5.19 40.88 -23.79
N GLY A 259 4.22 41.82 -23.63
CA GLY A 259 3.46 41.97 -22.38
C GLY A 259 2.71 40.68 -21.98
N LEU A 260 2.24 39.88 -22.96
CA LEU A 260 1.58 38.63 -22.68
C LEU A 260 2.50 37.57 -22.03
N GLU A 261 3.72 37.47 -22.52
CA GLU A 261 4.71 36.54 -21.96
C GLU A 261 5.18 36.99 -20.57
N ARG A 262 5.34 38.29 -20.36
CA ARG A 262 5.61 38.86 -19.03
C ARG A 262 4.55 38.44 -18.00
N SER A 263 3.28 38.61 -18.34
CA SER A 263 2.16 38.24 -17.45
C SER A 263 2.17 36.73 -17.12
N LYS A 264 2.59 35.87 -18.06
CA LYS A 264 2.76 34.44 -17.80
C LYS A 264 3.88 34.15 -16.82
N ILE A 265 5.04 34.84 -16.94
CA ILE A 265 6.16 34.69 -16.02
C ILE A 265 5.77 35.12 -14.61
N GLU A 266 5.08 36.26 -14.47
CA GLU A 266 4.57 36.75 -13.19
C GLU A 266 3.55 35.79 -12.56
N ALA A 267 2.64 35.24 -13.35
CA ALA A 267 1.65 34.24 -12.90
C ALA A 267 2.32 32.92 -12.47
N GLU A 268 3.32 32.43 -13.23
CA GLU A 268 4.10 31.24 -12.89
C GLU A 268 4.85 31.44 -11.57
N LEU A 269 5.49 32.60 -11.39
CA LEU A 269 6.22 32.93 -10.16
C LEU A 269 5.27 32.95 -8.95
N ALA A 270 4.10 33.58 -9.09
CA ALA A 270 3.10 33.63 -8.02
C ALA A 270 2.57 32.24 -7.63
N GLU A 271 2.39 31.34 -8.60
CA GLU A 271 2.00 29.95 -8.35
C GLU A 271 3.13 29.16 -7.65
N LEU A 272 4.36 29.34 -8.12
CA LEU A 272 5.52 28.68 -7.48
C LEU A 272 5.72 29.15 -6.04
N GLN A 273 5.54 30.46 -5.76
CA GLN A 273 5.68 30.98 -4.41
C GLN A 273 4.67 30.34 -3.45
N LYS A 274 3.41 30.12 -3.89
CA LYS A 274 2.41 29.39 -3.10
C LYS A 274 2.83 27.95 -2.81
N LYS A 275 3.37 27.26 -3.82
CA LYS A 275 3.87 25.88 -3.65
C LYS A 275 5.07 25.83 -2.70
N ILE A 276 5.99 26.78 -2.80
CA ILE A 276 7.15 26.89 -1.91
C ILE A 276 6.70 27.07 -0.46
N ASP A 277 5.74 27.94 -0.21
CA ASP A 277 5.20 28.19 1.13
C ASP A 277 4.50 26.95 1.68
N GLU A 278 3.75 26.23 0.83
CA GLU A 278 3.11 24.96 1.18
C GLU A 278 4.14 23.87 1.53
N TYR A 279 5.17 23.66 0.71
CA TYR A 279 6.23 22.69 0.97
C TYR A 279 7.01 23.01 2.25
N LYS A 280 7.33 24.29 2.48
CA LYS A 280 7.97 24.73 3.72
C LYS A 280 7.09 24.46 4.94
N ALA A 281 5.78 24.68 4.83
CA ALA A 281 4.83 24.40 5.90
C ALA A 281 4.71 22.91 6.21
N ILE A 282 4.73 22.04 5.18
CA ILE A 282 4.70 20.58 5.36
C ILE A 282 5.98 20.09 6.06
N LEU A 283 7.15 20.63 5.68
CA LEU A 283 8.44 20.24 6.28
C LEU A 283 8.64 20.76 7.69
N ALA A 284 8.00 21.87 8.05
CA ALA A 284 8.11 22.50 9.38
C ALA A 284 7.16 21.89 10.41
N ASP A 285 6.06 21.25 9.98
CA ASP A 285 4.99 20.75 10.86
C ASP A 285 4.72 19.26 10.63
N LYS A 286 5.06 18.45 11.65
CA LYS A 286 4.84 16.99 11.60
C LYS A 286 3.38 16.60 11.39
N ASN A 287 2.44 17.35 11.95
CA ASN A 287 1.01 17.07 11.79
C ASN A 287 0.54 17.33 10.35
N LYS A 288 1.09 18.36 9.70
CA LYS A 288 0.85 18.60 8.27
C LYS A 288 1.43 17.48 7.41
N LEU A 289 2.64 17.04 7.70
CA LEU A 289 3.25 15.88 7.02
C LEU A 289 2.39 14.62 7.15
N LEU A 290 1.93 14.30 8.36
CA LEU A 290 1.03 13.17 8.62
C LEU A 290 -0.32 13.32 7.90
N THR A 291 -0.85 14.54 7.80
CA THR A 291 -2.07 14.82 7.04
C THR A 291 -1.90 14.53 5.54
N VAL A 292 -0.74 14.89 4.96
CA VAL A 292 -0.40 14.55 3.55
C VAL A 292 -0.31 13.03 3.35
N ILE A 293 0.21 12.28 4.32
CA ILE A 293 0.30 10.81 4.23
C ILE A 293 -1.10 10.17 4.33
N LYS A 294 -2.00 10.78 5.10
CA LYS A 294 -3.37 10.29 5.30
C LYS A 294 -4.24 10.42 4.05
N THR A 295 -3.99 11.43 3.20
CA THR A 295 -4.77 11.78 1.98
C THR A 295 -4.42 10.88 0.82
#